data_f591d68cc9ec27c77a3ed1111d1c687f
#
_entry.id   f591d68cc9ec27c77a3ed1111d1c687f
#
_cell.length_a   1.000
_cell.length_b   1.000
_cell.length_c   1.000
_cell.angle_alpha   90.00
_cell.angle_beta   90.00
_cell.angle_gamma   90.00
#
_symmetry.space_group_name_H-M   'P 1'
#
loop_
_entity.id
_entity.type
_entity.pdbx_description
1 polymer ?
#
loop_
_entity_poly.entity_id
_entity_poly.type
_entity_poly.pdbx_seq_one_letter_code
_entity_poly.pdbx_strand_id
1 'polypeptide(L)'
;MTQWDGRGAFYDCNKLTSITIPDSVTSIGVGVFSGCSGLTNVTIPNSVTSIDFEAFYNCSGLTNITIPNSVTSIGDSAFKGCSGLTSIMVPYSVTSIGYGAFEGCTWLDKIYYQGAAEDWNKIDIENTYNDKLTSATRYYYSAEKPTASGNYWRYNENGEIEEW
;
A
#
# COMPACT_ATOMS: atom_id res chain seq x y z
N MET A 1 -12.49 13.85 30.94
CA MET A 1 -12.65 12.84 29.89
C MET A 1 -12.32 13.52 28.57
N THR A 2 -11.16 13.24 27.98
CA THR A 2 -10.85 13.70 26.61
C THR A 2 -11.71 12.87 25.68
N GLN A 3 -12.70 13.51 25.07
CA GLN A 3 -13.51 12.88 24.04
C GLN A 3 -12.57 12.53 22.88
N TRP A 4 -12.44 11.22 22.57
CA TRP A 4 -11.69 10.77 21.41
C TRP A 4 -12.41 11.30 20.17
N ASP A 5 -11.73 12.14 19.38
CA ASP A 5 -12.31 12.84 18.23
C ASP A 5 -12.23 12.01 16.92
N GLY A 6 -11.84 10.74 17.03
CA GLY A 6 -11.71 9.83 15.88
C GLY A 6 -10.44 10.04 15.06
N ARG A 7 -9.54 10.93 15.48
CA ARG A 7 -8.29 11.22 14.78
C ARG A 7 -7.19 10.29 15.24
N GLY A 8 -6.40 9.80 14.27
CA GLY A 8 -5.23 8.97 14.56
C GLY A 8 -4.10 9.74 15.25
N ALA A 9 -3.16 9.02 15.85
CA ALA A 9 -2.09 9.59 16.67
C ALA A 9 -1.20 10.63 15.95
N PHE A 10 -1.08 10.53 14.62
CA PHE A 10 -0.30 11.44 13.77
C PHE A 10 -1.17 12.21 12.77
N TYR A 11 -2.47 12.36 13.07
CA TYR A 11 -3.40 13.07 12.20
C TYR A 11 -2.89 14.49 11.88
N ASP A 12 -2.89 14.86 10.59
CA ASP A 12 -2.40 16.16 10.07
C ASP A 12 -0.94 16.52 10.44
N CYS A 13 -0.11 15.53 10.79
CA CYS A 13 1.32 15.75 10.98
C CYS A 13 2.04 16.02 9.64
N ASN A 14 1.69 17.13 8.99
CA ASN A 14 2.14 17.47 7.63
C ASN A 14 3.64 17.78 7.50
N LYS A 15 4.36 17.93 8.60
CA LYS A 15 5.82 18.07 8.65
C LYS A 15 6.56 16.76 8.91
N LEU A 16 5.84 15.68 9.20
CA LEU A 16 6.43 14.36 9.37
C LEU A 16 6.88 13.85 7.98
N THR A 17 8.18 13.63 7.80
CA THR A 17 8.74 13.18 6.52
C THR A 17 9.00 11.68 6.45
N SER A 18 9.32 11.08 7.59
CA SER A 18 9.56 9.62 7.67
C SER A 18 9.18 9.09 9.05
N ILE A 19 8.80 7.82 9.10
CA ILE A 19 8.53 7.12 10.34
C ILE A 19 8.90 5.65 10.20
N THR A 20 9.51 5.09 11.26
CA THR A 20 9.69 3.64 11.43
C THR A 20 8.72 3.18 12.50
N ILE A 21 7.80 2.29 12.13
CA ILE A 21 6.80 1.72 13.04
C ILE A 21 7.44 0.59 13.84
N PRO A 22 7.32 0.59 15.19
CA PRO A 22 7.93 -0.45 16.03
C PRO A 22 7.31 -1.83 15.82
N ASP A 23 8.11 -2.89 16.03
CA ASP A 23 7.66 -4.29 15.92
C ASP A 23 6.56 -4.69 16.91
N SER A 24 6.28 -3.88 17.92
CA SER A 24 5.16 -4.09 18.83
C SER A 24 3.79 -3.72 18.25
N VAL A 25 3.76 -3.00 17.11
CA VAL A 25 2.54 -2.57 16.44
C VAL A 25 2.03 -3.69 15.56
N THR A 26 0.76 -4.07 15.72
CA THR A 26 0.12 -5.16 14.98
C THR A 26 -0.90 -4.70 13.94
N SER A 27 -1.30 -3.43 13.97
CA SER A 27 -2.17 -2.82 12.96
C SER A 27 -1.83 -1.35 12.76
N ILE A 28 -1.99 -0.84 11.54
CA ILE A 28 -2.02 0.60 11.27
C ILE A 28 -3.47 1.04 11.40
N GLY A 29 -3.80 1.60 12.57
CA GLY A 29 -5.19 1.90 12.94
C GLY A 29 -5.83 3.02 12.13
N VAL A 30 -7.13 3.24 12.38
CA VAL A 30 -7.96 4.23 11.69
C VAL A 30 -7.33 5.61 11.72
N GLY A 31 -7.11 6.20 10.54
CA GLY A 31 -6.65 7.57 10.35
C GLY A 31 -5.29 7.92 10.99
N VAL A 32 -4.48 6.92 11.37
CA VAL A 32 -3.24 7.16 12.14
C VAL A 32 -2.32 8.19 11.48
N PHE A 33 -2.16 8.12 10.15
CA PHE A 33 -1.33 9.05 9.37
C PHE A 33 -2.16 9.92 8.42
N SER A 34 -3.46 10.02 8.63
CA SER A 34 -4.34 10.82 7.78
C SER A 34 -3.87 12.28 7.78
N GLY A 35 -3.70 12.87 6.57
CA GLY A 35 -3.24 14.24 6.40
C GLY A 35 -1.72 14.45 6.52
N CYS A 36 -0.93 13.40 6.73
CA CYS A 36 0.54 13.52 6.75
C CYS A 36 1.11 13.80 5.36
N SER A 37 0.81 14.96 4.80
CA SER A 37 1.15 15.32 3.41
C SER A 37 2.66 15.42 3.13
N GLY A 38 3.48 15.59 4.17
CA GLY A 38 4.96 15.58 4.05
C GLY A 38 5.59 14.21 4.12
N LEU A 39 4.79 13.15 4.44
CA LEU A 39 5.32 11.81 4.66
C LEU A 39 5.75 11.18 3.33
N THR A 40 7.05 10.93 3.19
CA THR A 40 7.65 10.36 1.98
C THR A 40 8.07 8.91 2.15
N ASN A 41 8.36 8.50 3.39
CA ASN A 41 8.83 7.15 3.69
C ASN A 41 8.20 6.61 4.98
N VAL A 42 7.70 5.37 4.89
CA VAL A 42 7.16 4.61 6.03
C VAL A 42 7.74 3.21 6.01
N THR A 43 8.38 2.83 7.13
CA THR A 43 8.78 1.44 7.33
C THR A 43 7.74 0.73 8.17
N ILE A 44 7.03 -0.23 7.56
CA ILE A 44 5.99 -1.05 8.21
C ILE A 44 6.62 -2.40 8.58
N PRO A 45 6.60 -2.79 9.87
CA PRO A 45 7.19 -4.06 10.29
C PRO A 45 6.31 -5.27 9.97
N ASN A 46 6.91 -6.47 9.97
CA ASN A 46 6.21 -7.72 9.74
C ASN A 46 5.24 -8.15 10.86
N SER A 47 5.13 -7.37 11.92
CA SER A 47 4.11 -7.55 12.96
C SER A 47 2.74 -7.02 12.56
N VAL A 48 2.68 -6.10 11.57
CA VAL A 48 1.44 -5.48 11.11
C VAL A 48 0.65 -6.43 10.24
N THR A 49 -0.62 -6.67 10.59
CA THR A 49 -1.53 -7.59 9.89
C THR A 49 -2.65 -6.89 9.12
N SER A 50 -2.93 -5.61 9.45
CA SER A 50 -3.94 -4.82 8.75
C SER A 50 -3.51 -3.35 8.59
N ILE A 51 -4.00 -2.73 7.52
CA ILE A 51 -3.96 -1.29 7.29
C ILE A 51 -5.42 -0.84 7.26
N ASP A 52 -5.85 -0.11 8.29
CA ASP A 52 -7.26 0.15 8.54
C ASP A 52 -7.80 1.38 7.76
N PHE A 53 -9.08 1.71 8.00
CA PHE A 53 -9.79 2.83 7.38
C PHE A 53 -8.99 4.14 7.45
N GLU A 54 -8.80 4.80 6.30
CA GLU A 54 -8.11 6.10 6.17
C GLU A 54 -6.68 6.17 6.75
N ALA A 55 -6.01 5.04 6.98
CA ALA A 55 -4.71 4.98 7.66
C ALA A 55 -3.67 5.94 7.09
N PHE A 56 -3.61 6.10 5.76
CA PHE A 56 -2.74 7.01 5.01
C PHE A 56 -3.52 8.00 4.13
N TYR A 57 -4.75 8.35 4.52
CA TYR A 57 -5.59 9.27 3.76
C TYR A 57 -4.86 10.62 3.55
N ASN A 58 -4.81 11.11 2.29
CA ASN A 58 -4.13 12.36 1.92
C ASN A 58 -2.63 12.44 2.27
N CYS A 59 -1.92 11.32 2.37
CA CYS A 59 -0.46 11.31 2.44
C CYS A 59 0.12 11.60 1.04
N SER A 60 -0.06 12.82 0.54
CA SER A 60 0.26 13.20 -0.85
C SER A 60 1.76 13.18 -1.17
N GLY A 61 2.63 13.24 -0.15
CA GLY A 61 4.09 13.11 -0.31
C GLY A 61 4.59 11.67 -0.48
N LEU A 62 3.73 10.68 -0.21
CA LEU A 62 4.13 9.27 -0.27
C LEU A 62 4.29 8.83 -1.72
N THR A 63 5.52 8.51 -2.14
CA THR A 63 5.84 8.15 -3.53
C THR A 63 5.83 6.65 -3.79
N ASN A 64 6.17 5.88 -2.78
CA ASN A 64 6.08 4.42 -2.77
C ASN A 64 5.85 3.92 -1.34
N ILE A 65 5.34 2.71 -1.21
CA ILE A 65 5.19 2.02 0.05
C ILE A 65 5.33 0.51 -0.16
N THR A 66 6.05 -0.14 0.75
CA THR A 66 6.13 -1.60 0.79
C THR A 66 5.22 -2.10 1.89
N ILE A 67 4.24 -2.90 1.50
CA ILE A 67 3.33 -3.59 2.42
C ILE A 67 3.96 -4.93 2.79
N PRO A 68 4.17 -5.23 4.09
CA PRO A 68 4.83 -6.47 4.50
C PRO A 68 3.93 -7.70 4.30
N ASN A 69 4.57 -8.88 4.20
CA ASN A 69 3.90 -10.17 3.95
C ASN A 69 2.96 -10.64 5.08
N SER A 70 2.89 -9.92 6.17
CA SER A 70 1.95 -10.16 7.28
C SER A 70 0.58 -9.52 7.06
N VAL A 71 0.50 -8.49 6.19
CA VAL A 71 -0.76 -7.75 5.96
C VAL A 71 -1.71 -8.59 5.12
N THR A 72 -2.92 -8.76 5.63
CA THR A 72 -3.98 -9.53 4.98
C THR A 72 -5.12 -8.66 4.42
N SER A 73 -5.25 -7.42 4.92
CA SER A 73 -6.31 -6.51 4.49
C SER A 73 -5.85 -5.06 4.38
N ILE A 74 -6.37 -4.37 3.38
CA ILE A 74 -6.24 -2.93 3.18
C ILE A 74 -7.66 -2.35 3.27
N GLY A 75 -7.88 -1.48 4.24
CA GLY A 75 -9.20 -0.93 4.56
C GLY A 75 -9.69 0.12 3.57
N ASP A 76 -10.95 0.54 3.75
CA ASP A 76 -11.58 1.57 2.93
C ASP A 76 -10.79 2.88 3.02
N SER A 77 -10.60 3.53 1.89
CA SER A 77 -9.89 4.81 1.77
C SER A 77 -8.47 4.82 2.37
N ALA A 78 -7.84 3.66 2.62
CA ALA A 78 -6.56 3.57 3.32
C ALA A 78 -5.45 4.42 2.71
N PHE A 79 -5.37 4.52 1.39
CA PHE A 79 -4.42 5.35 0.63
C PHE A 79 -5.12 6.42 -0.23
N LYS A 80 -6.40 6.73 0.06
CA LYS A 80 -7.13 7.74 -0.70
C LYS A 80 -6.41 9.08 -0.65
N GLY A 81 -6.21 9.71 -1.82
CA GLY A 81 -5.52 10.99 -1.94
C GLY A 81 -4.00 10.92 -1.80
N CYS A 82 -3.39 9.74 -1.79
CA CYS A 82 -1.94 9.58 -1.91
C CYS A 82 -1.51 9.90 -3.35
N SER A 83 -1.65 11.17 -3.74
CA SER A 83 -1.47 11.61 -5.13
C SER A 83 -0.04 11.48 -5.63
N GLY A 84 0.96 11.42 -4.75
CA GLY A 84 2.36 11.19 -5.10
C GLY A 84 2.72 9.72 -5.34
N LEU A 85 1.82 8.78 -4.98
CA LEU A 85 2.11 7.34 -5.06
C LEU A 85 2.22 6.90 -6.52
N THR A 86 3.41 6.47 -6.94
CA THR A 86 3.70 6.03 -8.32
C THR A 86 3.68 4.51 -8.46
N SER A 87 4.05 3.83 -7.40
CA SER A 87 4.05 2.37 -7.37
C SER A 87 3.73 1.84 -5.98
N ILE A 88 3.20 0.62 -5.92
CA ILE A 88 2.95 -0.09 -4.68
C ILE A 88 3.36 -1.55 -4.81
N MET A 89 3.98 -2.09 -3.76
CA MET A 89 4.19 -3.52 -3.63
C MET A 89 3.06 -4.12 -2.79
N VAL A 90 2.33 -5.08 -3.38
CA VAL A 90 1.23 -5.80 -2.73
C VAL A 90 1.69 -7.24 -2.49
N PRO A 91 1.76 -7.70 -1.24
CA PRO A 91 2.17 -9.07 -0.93
C PRO A 91 1.06 -10.07 -1.27
N TYR A 92 1.46 -11.32 -1.47
CA TYR A 92 0.52 -12.42 -1.75
C TYR A 92 -0.46 -12.71 -0.57
N SER A 93 -0.15 -12.22 0.62
CA SER A 93 -0.98 -12.37 1.82
C SER A 93 -2.26 -11.53 1.80
N VAL A 94 -2.31 -10.45 1.00
CA VAL A 94 -3.48 -9.58 0.92
C VAL A 94 -4.63 -10.32 0.26
N THR A 95 -5.74 -10.43 0.99
CA THR A 95 -6.97 -11.08 0.54
C THR A 95 -8.11 -10.12 0.28
N SER A 96 -8.04 -8.88 0.81
CA SER A 96 -9.08 -7.86 0.59
C SER A 96 -8.52 -6.44 0.47
N ILE A 97 -9.13 -5.65 -0.41
CA ILE A 97 -8.86 -4.22 -0.61
C ILE A 97 -10.21 -3.50 -0.63
N GLY A 98 -10.40 -2.59 0.31
CA GLY A 98 -11.66 -1.93 0.58
C GLY A 98 -12.04 -0.83 -0.42
N TYR A 99 -13.22 -0.25 -0.21
CA TYR A 99 -13.82 0.82 -0.98
C TYR A 99 -12.88 2.03 -1.09
N GLY A 100 -12.62 2.50 -2.32
CA GLY A 100 -11.83 3.69 -2.57
C GLY A 100 -10.43 3.67 -1.97
N ALA A 101 -9.86 2.50 -1.65
CA ALA A 101 -8.58 2.39 -0.98
C ALA A 101 -7.46 3.18 -1.69
N PHE A 102 -7.54 3.28 -3.02
CA PHE A 102 -6.59 4.02 -3.86
C PHE A 102 -7.24 5.15 -4.67
N GLU A 103 -8.41 5.65 -4.23
CA GLU A 103 -9.05 6.81 -4.85
C GLU A 103 -8.14 8.02 -4.81
N GLY A 104 -7.97 8.73 -5.94
CA GLY A 104 -7.12 9.91 -6.02
C GLY A 104 -5.60 9.65 -5.99
N CYS A 105 -5.16 8.38 -6.08
CA CYS A 105 -3.77 8.04 -6.35
C CYS A 105 -3.42 8.29 -7.83
N THR A 106 -3.38 9.56 -8.24
CA THR A 106 -3.39 9.98 -9.64
C THR A 106 -2.20 9.47 -10.45
N TRP A 107 -1.06 9.25 -9.82
CA TRP A 107 0.18 8.79 -10.45
C TRP A 107 0.46 7.29 -10.23
N LEU A 108 -0.49 6.53 -9.65
CA LEU A 108 -0.29 5.10 -9.46
C LEU A 108 -0.36 4.37 -10.81
N ASP A 109 0.81 4.04 -11.33
CA ASP A 109 0.99 3.41 -12.64
C ASP A 109 1.45 1.95 -12.56
N LYS A 110 2.09 1.56 -11.44
CA LYS A 110 2.69 0.22 -11.30
C LYS A 110 2.27 -0.46 -10.00
N ILE A 111 1.93 -1.73 -10.11
CA ILE A 111 1.70 -2.62 -8.99
C ILE A 111 2.66 -3.80 -9.09
N TYR A 112 3.50 -4.00 -8.07
CA TYR A 112 4.36 -5.16 -7.94
C TYR A 112 3.70 -6.17 -7.00
N TYR A 113 3.07 -7.18 -7.58
CA TYR A 113 2.41 -8.23 -6.82
C TYR A 113 3.36 -9.39 -6.54
N GLN A 114 3.45 -9.85 -5.31
CA GLN A 114 4.36 -10.92 -4.90
C GLN A 114 3.83 -12.33 -5.18
N GLY A 115 2.74 -12.48 -5.90
CA GLY A 115 2.14 -13.75 -6.32
C GLY A 115 2.01 -13.85 -7.83
N ALA A 116 1.37 -14.93 -8.29
CA ALA A 116 1.04 -15.14 -9.68
C ALA A 116 -0.22 -14.37 -10.11
N ALA A 117 -0.45 -14.27 -11.42
CA ALA A 117 -1.62 -13.57 -11.96
C ALA A 117 -2.95 -14.18 -11.49
N GLU A 118 -2.99 -15.49 -11.35
CA GLU A 118 -4.17 -16.24 -10.87
C GLU A 118 -4.50 -15.92 -9.42
N ASP A 119 -3.49 -15.60 -8.61
CA ASP A 119 -3.67 -15.26 -7.19
C ASP A 119 -4.16 -13.83 -7.01
N TRP A 120 -3.73 -12.89 -7.86
CA TRP A 120 -4.29 -11.55 -7.89
C TRP A 120 -5.81 -11.54 -8.06
N ASN A 121 -6.31 -12.40 -8.95
CA ASN A 121 -7.75 -12.49 -9.25
C ASN A 121 -8.59 -13.06 -8.09
N LYS A 122 -7.94 -13.57 -7.03
CA LYS A 122 -8.60 -14.07 -5.81
C LYS A 122 -8.73 -13.00 -4.74
N ILE A 123 -8.05 -11.86 -4.89
CA ILE A 123 -8.17 -10.74 -3.96
C ILE A 123 -9.58 -10.16 -4.11
N ASP A 124 -10.30 -10.06 -2.99
CA ASP A 124 -11.57 -9.34 -2.93
C ASP A 124 -11.31 -7.83 -2.99
N ILE A 125 -11.43 -7.26 -4.18
CA ILE A 125 -11.23 -5.84 -4.41
C ILE A 125 -12.60 -5.19 -4.58
N GLU A 126 -12.97 -4.27 -3.65
CA GLU A 126 -14.09 -3.39 -3.87
C GLU A 126 -13.77 -2.44 -5.03
N ASN A 127 -14.43 -2.64 -6.18
CA ASN A 127 -14.09 -1.92 -7.40
C ASN A 127 -14.47 -0.43 -7.39
N THR A 128 -15.38 -0.02 -6.50
CA THR A 128 -15.86 1.35 -6.42
C THR A 128 -14.74 2.30 -5.98
N TYR A 129 -14.44 3.28 -6.83
CA TYR A 129 -13.34 4.27 -6.64
C TYR A 129 -11.92 3.69 -6.55
N ASN A 130 -11.70 2.46 -7.02
CA ASN A 130 -10.37 1.85 -7.15
C ASN A 130 -9.87 1.80 -8.60
N ASP A 131 -10.36 2.71 -9.47
CA ASP A 131 -10.03 2.72 -10.90
C ASP A 131 -8.52 2.77 -11.16
N LYS A 132 -7.78 3.52 -10.34
CA LYS A 132 -6.31 3.62 -10.47
C LYS A 132 -5.63 2.29 -10.16
N LEU A 133 -6.04 1.60 -9.10
CA LEU A 133 -5.50 0.28 -8.76
C LEU A 133 -5.81 -0.74 -9.88
N THR A 134 -7.04 -0.72 -10.40
CA THR A 134 -7.48 -1.71 -11.39
C THR A 134 -6.89 -1.45 -12.78
N SER A 135 -6.57 -0.20 -13.14
CA SER A 135 -5.99 0.20 -14.43
C SER A 135 -4.45 0.21 -14.46
N ALA A 136 -3.79 0.27 -13.30
CA ALA A 136 -2.33 0.27 -13.22
C ALA A 136 -1.70 -1.00 -13.84
N THR A 137 -0.51 -0.86 -14.38
CA THR A 137 0.25 -2.00 -14.90
C THR A 137 0.67 -2.91 -13.75
N ARG A 138 0.24 -4.17 -13.81
CA ARG A 138 0.61 -5.18 -12.81
C ARG A 138 1.80 -5.99 -13.27
N TYR A 139 2.76 -6.13 -12.38
CA TYR A 139 3.93 -6.99 -12.54
C TYR A 139 3.82 -8.12 -11.53
N TYR A 140 4.02 -9.36 -11.98
CA TYR A 140 3.91 -10.56 -11.16
C TYR A 140 5.29 -11.09 -10.81
N TYR A 141 5.46 -11.56 -9.58
CA TYR A 141 6.76 -12.06 -9.14
C TYR A 141 7.17 -13.32 -9.90
N SER A 142 8.42 -13.34 -10.38
CA SER A 142 9.06 -14.53 -10.93
C SER A 142 10.54 -14.55 -10.56
N ALA A 143 10.99 -15.61 -9.88
CA ALA A 143 12.40 -15.75 -9.48
C ALA A 143 13.33 -15.91 -10.70
N GLU A 144 12.82 -16.48 -11.79
CA GLU A 144 13.55 -16.68 -13.05
C GLU A 144 12.84 -15.92 -14.18
N LYS A 145 13.59 -15.57 -15.23
CA LYS A 145 13.03 -14.89 -16.39
C LYS A 145 12.00 -15.78 -17.09
N PRO A 146 10.72 -15.39 -17.12
CA PRO A 146 9.69 -16.19 -17.76
C PRO A 146 9.91 -16.31 -19.29
N THR A 147 9.52 -17.43 -19.84
CA THR A 147 9.46 -17.63 -21.31
C THR A 147 8.16 -17.11 -21.90
N ALA A 148 7.11 -16.99 -21.08
CA ALA A 148 5.82 -16.43 -21.49
C ALA A 148 5.89 -14.89 -21.54
N SER A 149 5.11 -14.30 -22.46
CA SER A 149 4.91 -12.85 -22.51
C SER A 149 4.11 -12.38 -21.28
N GLY A 150 4.51 -11.25 -20.69
CA GLY A 150 3.83 -10.67 -19.54
C GLY A 150 4.72 -9.66 -18.84
N ASN A 151 4.16 -9.00 -17.82
CA ASN A 151 4.91 -8.11 -16.95
C ASN A 151 5.34 -8.89 -15.71
N TYR A 152 6.63 -9.04 -15.54
CA TYR A 152 7.19 -9.79 -14.43
C TYR A 152 8.26 -8.96 -13.72
N TRP A 153 8.52 -9.28 -12.45
CA TRP A 153 9.53 -8.64 -11.65
C TRP A 153 10.20 -9.64 -10.70
N ARG A 154 11.38 -9.29 -10.22
CA ARG A 154 12.09 -9.99 -9.15
C ARG A 154 12.85 -9.01 -8.27
N TYR A 155 13.46 -9.52 -7.20
CA TYR A 155 14.54 -8.80 -6.53
C TYR A 155 15.86 -9.10 -7.24
N ASN A 156 16.66 -8.06 -7.52
CA ASN A 156 18.04 -8.22 -7.95
C ASN A 156 18.96 -8.59 -6.77
N GLU A 157 20.28 -8.72 -7.02
CA GLU A 157 21.26 -9.07 -6.00
C GLU A 157 21.35 -8.04 -4.86
N ASN A 158 20.94 -6.81 -5.08
CA ASN A 158 20.91 -5.74 -4.08
C ASN A 158 19.57 -5.65 -3.32
N GLY A 159 18.60 -6.52 -3.63
CA GLY A 159 17.26 -6.49 -3.04
C GLY A 159 16.34 -5.42 -3.64
N GLU A 160 16.69 -4.85 -4.80
CA GLU A 160 15.88 -3.86 -5.51
C GLU A 160 14.97 -4.53 -6.53
N ILE A 161 13.87 -3.86 -6.90
CA ILE A 161 12.94 -4.34 -7.94
C ILE A 161 13.63 -4.28 -9.30
N GLU A 162 13.62 -5.40 -10.00
CA GLU A 162 14.05 -5.54 -11.39
C GLU A 162 12.88 -6.07 -12.23
N GLU A 163 12.53 -5.35 -13.29
CA GLU A 163 11.49 -5.74 -14.25
C GLU A 163 12.10 -6.58 -15.38
N TRP A 164 11.36 -7.64 -15.84
CA TRP A 164 11.75 -8.51 -16.94
C TRP A 164 11.29 -8.00 -18.30
#